data_a522b0ad513752a9957fa8f482f427fb
#
_entry.id   a522b0ad513752a9957fa8f482f427fb
#
_cell.length_a   1.000
_cell.length_b   1.000
_cell.length_c   1.000
_cell.angle_alpha   90.00
_cell.angle_beta   90.00
_cell.angle_gamma   90.00
#
_symmetry.space_group_name_H-M   'P 1'
#
loop_
_entity.id
_entity.type
_entity.pdbx_description
1 polymer ?
#
loop_
_entity_poly.entity_id
_entity_poly.type
_entity_poly.pdbx_seq_one_letter_code
_entity_poly.pdbx_strand_id
1 'polypeptide(L)'
;VTLYGYKRVLKDDLPTSDWKKQLWKDGIGAIDEHLNGFQQWGLPPSDNPYVWPASRHAWALNEVQRFFIEETRLGIPTDFTNEGIRGVESYIATNFPTQLGLGHTWNRNLVHKVGYITGREGRLLGYTNVYAPILDVGRDQRWGRYEEVYGESPYLVAELGIEMAKGMQTDHQVAATSKHYIAYSNNKGGREGMARVDPQMSPREVEMIHVYPWKRVIKEAGILGVMSSYNDYDGFPIQSSYYWLTTRLRGEFGFRGYVVSDSDAVEYLFSKHGTAADMKESVLQSVLAGLNIRCTFRSPDSYVLPLRELIAEGAIPMSTIDDRVRDILRVKFLVGLFDHPYQIDLKETDKEVNCAENQLVALQASKESLVLLKNQDAVLPLDVNKISKIAVCGPNADEEAYALTHYGPLAVEVTTVLEGIRNKVKPGTDVLFTKGCDLVDANWPESELIRYPLTAEEQSEIDKAVENAKKSDVTVVVLGGSNRTCGENKSRSSLDLPGRQLDLLQAVVATGKPVVLVLINGRPLSINWADKYVPAILEAWYPGSQGGTAIADALFGDYNPGGKLTVTFPKTVGQIPFNFPTKPNAQVDGGRNKGLDGNMSRVNGPLYP
;
A
#
# COMPACT_ATOMS: atom_id res chain seq x y z
N VAL A 1 16.21 -18.27 3.51
CA VAL A 1 16.77 -16.94 3.77
C VAL A 1 16.54 -16.09 2.55
N THR A 2 16.11 -14.85 2.75
CA THR A 2 15.99 -13.83 1.72
C THR A 2 17.20 -12.92 1.75
N LEU A 3 17.64 -12.49 0.57
CA LEU A 3 18.67 -11.50 0.37
C LEU A 3 18.02 -10.30 -0.33
N TYR A 4 18.14 -9.11 0.23
CA TYR A 4 17.72 -7.90 -0.47
C TYR A 4 18.69 -7.53 -1.58
N GLY A 5 18.16 -7.22 -2.76
CA GLY A 5 18.93 -6.86 -3.95
C GLY A 5 19.54 -5.46 -3.96
N TYR A 6 19.60 -4.78 -2.82
CA TYR A 6 20.20 -3.45 -2.73
C TYR A 6 21.73 -3.51 -2.82
N LYS A 7 22.35 -2.43 -3.28
CA LYS A 7 23.81 -2.23 -3.31
C LYS A 7 24.53 -2.53 -2.00
N ARG A 8 23.83 -2.49 -0.87
CA ARG A 8 24.39 -2.89 0.44
C ARG A 8 24.77 -4.37 0.51
N VAL A 9 24.10 -5.21 -0.26
CA VAL A 9 24.24 -6.66 -0.21
C VAL A 9 24.89 -7.19 -1.48
N LEU A 10 24.57 -6.58 -2.62
CA LEU A 10 25.09 -6.93 -3.94
C LEU A 10 25.84 -5.71 -4.50
N LYS A 11 27.17 -5.83 -4.64
CA LYS A 11 28.02 -4.69 -4.99
C LYS A 11 27.66 -4.07 -6.33
N ASP A 12 27.34 -4.87 -7.34
CA ASP A 12 27.14 -4.43 -8.72
C ASP A 12 25.82 -4.98 -9.33
N ASP A 13 24.89 -5.46 -8.50
CA ASP A 13 23.62 -6.10 -8.91
C ASP A 13 23.76 -7.31 -9.86
N LEU A 14 25.00 -7.70 -10.17
CA LEU A 14 25.33 -8.88 -10.95
C LEU A 14 26.36 -9.76 -10.21
N PRO A 15 26.42 -11.07 -10.50
CA PRO A 15 27.37 -11.98 -9.85
C PRO A 15 28.81 -11.58 -10.11
N THR A 16 29.54 -11.19 -9.08
CA THR A 16 30.97 -10.89 -9.12
C THR A 16 31.79 -12.04 -8.53
N SER A 17 33.13 -12.02 -8.75
CA SER A 17 34.03 -13.03 -8.15
C SER A 17 33.98 -13.04 -6.63
N ASP A 18 33.76 -11.88 -5.99
CA ASP A 18 33.63 -11.78 -4.54
C ASP A 18 32.28 -12.30 -4.07
N TRP A 19 31.22 -12.02 -4.81
CA TRP A 19 29.89 -12.55 -4.60
C TRP A 19 29.88 -14.08 -4.54
N LYS A 20 30.57 -14.72 -5.50
CA LYS A 20 30.69 -16.18 -5.61
C LYS A 20 31.44 -16.85 -4.45
N LYS A 21 32.16 -16.09 -3.63
CA LYS A 21 32.90 -16.60 -2.46
C LYS A 21 32.13 -16.53 -1.15
N GLN A 22 30.95 -15.90 -1.13
CA GLN A 22 30.14 -15.75 0.06
C GLN A 22 29.50 -17.07 0.52
N LEU A 23 28.94 -17.08 1.74
CA LEU A 23 28.27 -18.25 2.32
C LEU A 23 27.15 -18.80 1.41
N TRP A 24 26.43 -17.91 0.75
CA TRP A 24 25.32 -18.26 -0.15
C TRP A 24 25.76 -18.81 -1.52
N LYS A 25 27.04 -19.04 -1.74
CA LYS A 25 27.53 -19.88 -2.86
C LYS A 25 26.90 -21.28 -2.90
N ASP A 26 26.39 -21.78 -1.79
CA ASP A 26 25.62 -23.02 -1.71
C ASP A 26 24.17 -22.88 -2.17
N GLY A 27 23.76 -21.67 -2.55
CA GLY A 27 22.41 -21.30 -2.93
C GLY A 27 21.71 -20.45 -1.88
N ILE A 28 20.67 -19.72 -2.31
CA ILE A 28 19.81 -18.91 -1.43
C ILE A 28 18.35 -19.14 -1.78
N GLY A 29 17.47 -19.03 -0.80
CA GLY A 29 16.03 -19.31 -0.98
C GLY A 29 15.34 -18.28 -1.87
N ALA A 30 15.57 -17.00 -1.60
CA ALA A 30 14.97 -15.88 -2.32
C ALA A 30 15.91 -14.67 -2.35
N ILE A 31 15.75 -13.83 -3.37
CA ILE A 31 16.31 -12.48 -3.45
C ILE A 31 15.14 -11.53 -3.58
N ASP A 32 15.08 -10.58 -2.65
CA ASP A 32 13.97 -9.66 -2.52
C ASP A 32 14.31 -8.29 -3.11
N GLU A 33 13.34 -7.66 -3.80
CA GLU A 33 13.43 -6.34 -4.39
C GLU A 33 14.68 -6.10 -5.27
N HIS A 34 15.20 -7.13 -5.91
CA HIS A 34 16.36 -6.99 -6.78
C HIS A 34 16.01 -6.16 -8.00
N LEU A 35 16.76 -5.09 -8.26
CA LEU A 35 16.56 -4.14 -9.36
C LEU A 35 15.18 -3.46 -9.37
N ASN A 36 14.50 -3.31 -8.24
CA ASN A 36 13.22 -2.59 -8.20
C ASN A 36 13.34 -1.10 -8.58
N GLY A 37 14.56 -0.57 -8.69
CA GLY A 37 14.84 0.79 -9.10
C GLY A 37 15.19 1.74 -7.97
N PHE A 38 15.21 1.25 -6.72
CA PHE A 38 15.54 2.07 -5.56
C PHE A 38 16.97 1.87 -5.10
N GLN A 39 17.55 2.94 -4.58
CA GLN A 39 18.80 2.85 -3.81
C GLN A 39 18.50 2.53 -2.34
N GLN A 40 17.40 3.04 -1.84
CA GLN A 40 16.89 2.86 -0.49
C GLN A 40 15.43 3.38 -0.45
N TRP A 41 14.62 2.83 0.45
CA TRP A 41 13.24 3.30 0.67
C TRP A 41 13.16 4.82 0.84
N GLY A 42 12.27 5.44 0.07
CA GLY A 42 12.05 6.88 0.08
C GLY A 42 13.11 7.73 -0.63
N LEU A 43 14.07 7.12 -1.31
CA LEU A 43 15.03 7.83 -2.16
C LEU A 43 14.58 7.79 -3.63
N PRO A 44 15.07 8.76 -4.45
CA PRO A 44 14.81 8.77 -5.89
C PRO A 44 15.24 7.46 -6.56
N PRO A 45 14.69 7.15 -7.75
CA PRO A 45 15.10 6.02 -8.56
C PRO A 45 16.61 5.96 -8.78
N SER A 46 17.15 4.77 -8.90
CA SER A 46 18.58 4.51 -9.08
C SER A 46 19.01 4.81 -10.50
N ASP A 47 20.22 5.35 -10.69
CA ASP A 47 20.90 5.47 -12.00
C ASP A 47 21.41 4.10 -12.50
N ASN A 48 21.02 3.00 -11.90
CA ASN A 48 21.48 1.68 -12.26
C ASN A 48 21.06 1.32 -13.70
N PRO A 49 22.03 1.05 -14.60
CA PRO A 49 21.76 0.83 -16.02
C PRO A 49 20.97 -0.47 -16.30
N TYR A 50 20.79 -1.33 -15.30
CA TYR A 50 20.04 -2.58 -15.43
C TYR A 50 18.56 -2.44 -15.07
N VAL A 51 18.14 -1.33 -14.53
CA VAL A 51 16.75 -1.13 -14.07
C VAL A 51 15.79 -0.98 -15.25
N TRP A 52 16.26 -0.35 -16.33
CA TRP A 52 15.47 -0.07 -17.52
C TRP A 52 16.32 -0.08 -18.80
N PRO A 53 15.84 -0.45 -20.00
CA PRO A 53 14.46 -0.90 -20.29
C PRO A 53 14.11 -2.26 -19.64
N ALA A 54 12.83 -2.65 -19.71
CA ALA A 54 12.31 -3.86 -19.06
C ALA A 54 13.05 -5.13 -19.51
N SER A 55 13.44 -5.23 -20.78
CA SER A 55 14.26 -6.33 -21.32
C SER A 55 15.63 -6.43 -20.64
N ARG A 56 16.24 -5.28 -20.32
CA ARG A 56 17.54 -5.26 -19.64
C ARG A 56 17.43 -5.66 -18.18
N HIS A 57 16.34 -5.27 -17.52
CA HIS A 57 15.99 -5.71 -16.18
C HIS A 57 15.86 -7.25 -16.14
N ALA A 58 15.02 -7.81 -17.01
CA ALA A 58 14.82 -9.25 -17.10
C ALA A 58 16.14 -10.00 -17.42
N TRP A 59 16.95 -9.46 -18.31
CA TRP A 59 18.28 -10.02 -18.61
C TRP A 59 19.16 -10.04 -17.36
N ALA A 60 19.20 -8.98 -16.58
CA ALA A 60 20.02 -8.91 -15.38
C ALA A 60 19.58 -9.92 -14.30
N LEU A 61 18.27 -10.10 -14.11
CA LEU A 61 17.74 -11.16 -13.24
C LEU A 61 18.13 -12.54 -13.76
N ASN A 62 18.07 -12.77 -15.08
CA ASN A 62 18.52 -14.02 -15.68
C ASN A 62 20.00 -14.31 -15.40
N GLU A 63 20.89 -13.31 -15.43
CA GLU A 63 22.31 -13.50 -15.12
C GLU A 63 22.53 -13.90 -13.66
N VAL A 64 21.77 -13.31 -12.73
CA VAL A 64 21.81 -13.73 -11.32
C VAL A 64 21.26 -15.15 -11.15
N GLN A 65 20.16 -15.48 -11.83
CA GLN A 65 19.57 -16.82 -11.79
C GLN A 65 20.55 -17.87 -12.33
N ARG A 66 21.26 -17.55 -13.44
CA ARG A 66 22.28 -18.42 -14.04
C ARG A 66 23.36 -18.82 -13.03
N PHE A 67 23.85 -17.85 -12.24
CA PHE A 67 24.81 -18.14 -11.19
C PHE A 67 24.28 -19.19 -10.20
N PHE A 68 23.03 -19.06 -9.73
CA PHE A 68 22.47 -20.01 -8.77
C PHE A 68 22.28 -21.41 -9.36
N ILE A 69 21.92 -21.51 -10.63
CA ILE A 69 21.69 -22.80 -11.28
C ILE A 69 23.01 -23.46 -11.70
N GLU A 70 23.92 -22.70 -12.32
CA GLU A 70 25.11 -23.29 -12.97
C GLU A 70 26.34 -23.33 -12.06
N GLU A 71 26.44 -22.44 -11.06
CA GLU A 71 27.66 -22.28 -10.27
C GLU A 71 27.47 -22.61 -8.78
N THR A 72 26.25 -22.89 -8.30
CA THR A 72 26.07 -23.36 -6.92
C THR A 72 26.00 -24.87 -6.83
N ARG A 73 26.32 -25.40 -5.63
CA ARG A 73 26.43 -26.86 -5.40
C ARG A 73 25.16 -27.64 -5.71
N LEU A 74 23.97 -27.03 -5.47
CA LEU A 74 22.69 -27.73 -5.62
C LEU A 74 21.98 -27.37 -6.93
N GLY A 75 22.35 -26.30 -7.61
CA GLY A 75 21.72 -25.85 -8.84
C GLY A 75 20.25 -25.51 -8.68
N ILE A 76 19.82 -25.13 -7.46
CA ILE A 76 18.42 -24.77 -7.20
C ILE A 76 18.21 -23.32 -7.58
N PRO A 77 17.24 -23.01 -8.49
CA PRO A 77 16.94 -21.64 -8.86
C PRO A 77 16.46 -20.82 -7.66
N THR A 78 16.93 -19.58 -7.56
CA THR A 78 16.46 -18.65 -6.52
C THR A 78 15.07 -18.09 -6.87
N ASP A 79 14.29 -17.72 -5.85
CA ASP A 79 13.02 -17.05 -6.00
C ASP A 79 13.27 -15.52 -5.99
N PHE A 80 12.92 -14.82 -7.06
CA PHE A 80 12.94 -13.36 -7.07
C PHE A 80 11.61 -12.82 -6.59
N THR A 81 11.63 -12.15 -5.46
CA THR A 81 10.43 -11.60 -4.82
C THR A 81 10.40 -10.08 -4.97
N ASN A 82 9.20 -9.50 -5.02
CA ASN A 82 9.04 -8.06 -5.02
C ASN A 82 7.68 -7.67 -4.45
N GLU A 83 7.50 -6.40 -4.16
CA GLU A 83 6.23 -5.81 -3.76
C GLU A 83 5.30 -5.57 -4.95
N GLY A 84 3.98 -5.41 -4.69
CA GLY A 84 3.05 -5.20 -5.81
C GLY A 84 1.59 -5.02 -5.43
N ILE A 85 1.28 -4.22 -4.44
CA ILE A 85 -0.12 -3.99 -4.03
C ILE A 85 -0.91 -3.12 -5.01
N ARG A 86 -0.21 -2.40 -5.90
CA ARG A 86 -0.79 -1.48 -6.89
C ARG A 86 0.04 -1.43 -8.18
N GLY A 87 0.35 -2.59 -8.75
CA GLY A 87 1.36 -2.83 -9.77
C GLY A 87 2.67 -3.28 -9.15
N VAL A 88 3.45 -4.08 -9.86
CA VAL A 88 4.72 -4.58 -9.33
C VAL A 88 5.69 -3.43 -9.06
N GLU A 89 6.34 -3.44 -7.90
CA GLU A 89 7.28 -2.40 -7.48
C GLU A 89 8.59 -2.48 -8.28
N SER A 90 8.51 -2.08 -9.53
CA SER A 90 9.63 -1.97 -10.44
C SER A 90 9.75 -0.54 -10.95
N TYR A 91 10.83 -0.21 -11.64
CA TYR A 91 11.15 1.15 -12.09
C TYR A 91 10.00 1.79 -12.86
N ILE A 92 9.60 1.18 -13.98
CA ILE A 92 8.46 1.63 -14.78
C ILE A 92 7.59 0.40 -15.10
N ALA A 93 6.67 0.09 -14.21
CA ALA A 93 5.60 -0.87 -14.44
C ALA A 93 4.26 -0.14 -14.41
N THR A 94 3.15 -0.81 -14.67
CA THR A 94 1.84 -0.15 -14.63
C THR A 94 1.46 0.22 -13.20
N ASN A 95 1.19 1.51 -12.97
CA ASN A 95 0.84 2.07 -11.67
C ASN A 95 -0.67 2.24 -11.53
N PHE A 96 -1.26 1.56 -10.55
CA PHE A 96 -2.68 1.58 -10.25
C PHE A 96 -2.98 2.45 -9.01
N PRO A 97 -4.27 2.76 -8.72
CA PRO A 97 -4.67 3.27 -7.41
C PRO A 97 -4.21 2.35 -6.28
N THR A 98 -4.00 2.92 -5.08
CA THR A 98 -3.73 2.10 -3.88
C THR A 98 -4.87 1.11 -3.62
N GLN A 99 -4.62 0.08 -2.79
CA GLN A 99 -5.67 -0.91 -2.48
C GLN A 99 -6.92 -0.25 -1.89
N LEU A 100 -6.77 0.84 -1.13
CA LEU A 100 -7.91 1.62 -0.64
C LEU A 100 -8.75 2.17 -1.80
N GLY A 101 -8.12 2.78 -2.80
CA GLY A 101 -8.80 3.23 -4.01
C GLY A 101 -9.47 2.07 -4.76
N LEU A 102 -8.75 0.97 -4.95
CA LEU A 102 -9.30 -0.23 -5.60
C LEU A 102 -10.49 -0.81 -4.81
N GLY A 103 -10.49 -0.74 -3.49
CA GLY A 103 -11.60 -1.13 -2.65
C GLY A 103 -12.89 -0.38 -2.99
N HIS A 104 -12.79 0.92 -3.20
CA HIS A 104 -13.93 1.81 -3.50
C HIS A 104 -14.56 1.56 -4.88
N THR A 105 -13.91 0.81 -5.76
CA THR A 105 -14.49 0.39 -7.03
C THR A 105 -15.60 -0.65 -6.87
N TRP A 106 -15.57 -1.47 -5.83
CA TRP A 106 -16.44 -2.65 -5.63
C TRP A 106 -16.44 -3.61 -6.83
N ASN A 107 -15.45 -3.49 -7.71
CA ASN A 107 -15.39 -4.19 -8.98
C ASN A 107 -14.38 -5.36 -8.94
N ARG A 108 -14.86 -6.55 -8.61
CA ARG A 108 -14.07 -7.78 -8.54
C ARG A 108 -13.32 -8.07 -9.84
N ASN A 109 -13.99 -7.89 -10.98
CA ASN A 109 -13.39 -8.15 -12.29
C ASN A 109 -12.24 -7.18 -12.60
N LEU A 110 -12.37 -5.92 -12.19
CA LEU A 110 -11.31 -4.94 -12.35
C LEU A 110 -10.11 -5.29 -11.46
N VAL A 111 -10.35 -5.64 -10.18
CA VAL A 111 -9.27 -6.05 -9.27
C VAL A 111 -8.58 -7.33 -9.77
N HIS A 112 -9.31 -8.26 -10.37
CA HIS A 112 -8.73 -9.43 -11.03
C HIS A 112 -7.79 -9.03 -12.18
N LYS A 113 -8.20 -8.07 -13.04
CA LYS A 113 -7.35 -7.55 -14.13
C LYS A 113 -6.10 -6.84 -13.59
N VAL A 114 -6.24 -6.06 -12.52
CA VAL A 114 -5.09 -5.42 -11.84
C VAL A 114 -4.12 -6.49 -11.35
N GLY A 115 -4.62 -7.53 -10.69
CA GLY A 115 -3.81 -8.68 -10.27
C GLY A 115 -3.12 -9.38 -11.45
N TYR A 116 -3.86 -9.63 -12.53
CA TYR A 116 -3.29 -10.25 -13.74
C TYR A 116 -2.14 -9.44 -14.34
N ILE A 117 -2.31 -8.12 -14.48
CA ILE A 117 -1.27 -7.23 -15.02
C ILE A 117 -0.07 -7.20 -14.07
N THR A 118 -0.30 -7.08 -12.75
CA THR A 118 0.77 -7.10 -11.75
C THR A 118 1.59 -8.40 -11.81
N GLY A 119 0.92 -9.55 -11.90
CA GLY A 119 1.58 -10.85 -12.03
C GLY A 119 2.30 -11.01 -13.36
N ARG A 120 1.68 -10.58 -14.47
CA ARG A 120 2.26 -10.67 -15.82
C ARG A 120 3.50 -9.81 -15.97
N GLU A 121 3.44 -8.55 -15.55
CA GLU A 121 4.59 -7.65 -15.60
C GLU A 121 5.71 -8.12 -14.66
N GLY A 122 5.35 -8.59 -13.45
CA GLY A 122 6.31 -9.19 -12.53
C GLY A 122 7.04 -10.38 -13.17
N ARG A 123 6.32 -11.31 -13.79
CA ARG A 123 6.93 -12.46 -14.47
C ARG A 123 7.82 -12.06 -15.64
N LEU A 124 7.38 -11.10 -16.46
CA LEU A 124 8.14 -10.61 -17.60
C LEU A 124 9.45 -9.93 -17.16
N LEU A 125 9.45 -9.25 -16.02
CA LEU A 125 10.64 -8.64 -15.42
C LEU A 125 11.58 -9.67 -14.77
N GLY A 126 11.12 -10.91 -14.54
CA GLY A 126 11.88 -12.00 -13.95
C GLY A 126 11.53 -12.32 -12.50
N TYR A 127 10.57 -11.63 -11.90
CA TYR A 127 10.07 -11.96 -10.56
C TYR A 127 9.17 -13.20 -10.61
N THR A 128 9.23 -14.00 -9.57
CA THR A 128 8.46 -15.24 -9.43
C THR A 128 7.52 -15.22 -8.24
N ASN A 129 7.56 -14.14 -7.47
CA ASN A 129 6.72 -13.94 -6.30
C ASN A 129 6.46 -12.46 -6.05
N VAL A 130 5.24 -12.12 -5.66
CA VAL A 130 4.85 -10.74 -5.37
C VAL A 130 4.14 -10.68 -4.01
N TYR A 131 4.59 -9.78 -3.14
CA TYR A 131 4.04 -9.54 -1.80
C TYR A 131 2.73 -8.75 -1.86
N ALA A 132 1.69 -9.42 -2.31
CA ALA A 132 0.31 -8.94 -2.43
C ALA A 132 -0.66 -10.15 -2.51
N PRO A 133 -1.97 -9.95 -2.30
CA PRO A 133 -2.64 -8.76 -1.78
C PRO A 133 -2.42 -8.56 -0.28
N ILE A 134 -2.66 -7.32 0.20
CA ILE A 134 -2.77 -7.05 1.63
C ILE A 134 -4.18 -7.42 2.09
N LEU A 135 -4.26 -8.25 3.14
CA LEU A 135 -5.50 -8.75 3.72
C LEU A 135 -5.81 -8.14 5.09
N ASP A 136 -5.07 -7.10 5.45
CA ASP A 136 -5.38 -6.31 6.63
C ASP A 136 -6.74 -5.62 6.48
N VAL A 137 -7.50 -5.57 7.59
CA VAL A 137 -8.81 -4.93 7.62
C VAL A 137 -8.70 -3.58 8.32
N GLY A 138 -9.08 -2.49 7.67
CA GLY A 138 -8.92 -1.13 8.16
C GLY A 138 -9.78 -0.81 9.36
N ARG A 139 -9.31 -1.07 10.59
CA ARG A 139 -10.07 -0.86 11.83
C ARG A 139 -9.69 0.43 12.57
N ASP A 140 -8.52 0.96 12.33
CA ASP A 140 -8.06 2.22 12.93
C ASP A 140 -7.58 3.20 11.85
N GLN A 141 -8.36 4.23 11.59
CA GLN A 141 -8.06 5.23 10.55
C GLN A 141 -6.78 6.02 10.83
N ARG A 142 -6.24 5.98 12.05
CA ARG A 142 -4.96 6.61 12.39
C ARG A 142 -3.76 5.82 11.88
N TRP A 143 -3.93 4.54 11.57
CA TRP A 143 -2.85 3.67 11.14
C TRP A 143 -2.15 4.20 9.89
N GLY A 144 -0.80 4.22 9.89
CA GLY A 144 0.00 4.78 8.80
C GLY A 144 -0.23 4.10 7.47
N ARG A 145 -0.38 2.77 7.46
CA ARG A 145 -0.56 1.95 6.27
C ARG A 145 -2.03 1.77 5.85
N TYR A 146 -2.89 2.71 6.23
CA TYR A 146 -4.32 2.62 5.93
C TYR A 146 -4.61 2.64 4.41
N GLU A 147 -3.77 3.28 3.61
CA GLU A 147 -3.86 3.27 2.14
C GLU A 147 -3.73 1.87 1.51
N GLU A 148 -3.15 0.92 2.25
CA GLU A 148 -2.85 -0.42 1.77
C GLU A 148 -4.03 -1.40 1.95
N VAL A 149 -5.11 -1.04 2.65
CA VAL A 149 -6.27 -1.92 2.87
C VAL A 149 -7.36 -1.70 1.83
N TYR A 150 -8.14 -2.74 1.49
CA TYR A 150 -9.32 -2.58 0.63
C TYR A 150 -10.50 -1.87 1.33
N GLY A 151 -10.50 -1.83 2.66
CA GLY A 151 -11.55 -1.23 3.45
C GLY A 151 -11.67 -1.82 4.85
N GLU A 152 -12.76 -1.47 5.53
CA GLU A 152 -13.02 -1.88 6.91
C GLU A 152 -13.93 -3.12 7.05
N SER A 153 -14.50 -3.60 5.93
CA SER A 153 -15.33 -4.81 5.89
C SER A 153 -14.48 -6.06 5.60
N PRO A 154 -14.42 -7.04 6.52
CA PRO A 154 -13.68 -8.28 6.28
C PRO A 154 -14.21 -9.06 5.07
N TYR A 155 -15.50 -8.95 4.77
CA TYR A 155 -16.09 -9.57 3.58
C TYR A 155 -15.53 -8.97 2.29
N LEU A 156 -15.51 -7.65 2.17
CA LEU A 156 -14.98 -6.98 0.99
C LEU A 156 -13.48 -7.24 0.80
N VAL A 157 -12.70 -7.17 1.89
CA VAL A 157 -11.27 -7.50 1.86
C VAL A 157 -11.06 -8.94 1.34
N ALA A 158 -11.89 -9.90 1.77
CA ALA A 158 -11.82 -11.27 1.26
C ALA A 158 -12.15 -11.35 -0.22
N GLU A 159 -13.26 -10.74 -0.67
CA GLU A 159 -13.70 -10.79 -2.07
C GLU A 159 -12.67 -10.21 -3.03
N LEU A 160 -12.13 -9.02 -2.72
CA LEU A 160 -11.14 -8.37 -3.56
C LEU A 160 -9.76 -9.03 -3.45
N GLY A 161 -9.38 -9.49 -2.26
CA GLY A 161 -8.14 -10.23 -2.05
C GLY A 161 -8.11 -11.56 -2.82
N ILE A 162 -9.24 -12.28 -2.91
CA ILE A 162 -9.38 -13.49 -3.74
C ILE A 162 -9.13 -13.16 -5.20
N GLU A 163 -9.75 -12.11 -5.72
CA GLU A 163 -9.62 -11.78 -7.15
C GLU A 163 -8.23 -11.24 -7.50
N MET A 164 -7.62 -10.43 -6.64
CA MET A 164 -6.24 -9.98 -6.83
C MET A 164 -5.27 -11.17 -6.86
N ALA A 165 -5.36 -12.07 -5.89
CA ALA A 165 -4.50 -13.24 -5.82
C ALA A 165 -4.70 -14.20 -7.01
N LYS A 166 -5.95 -14.45 -7.43
CA LYS A 166 -6.24 -15.24 -8.63
C LYS A 166 -5.67 -14.61 -9.89
N GLY A 167 -5.85 -13.30 -10.06
CA GLY A 167 -5.29 -12.56 -11.18
C GLY A 167 -3.76 -12.74 -11.25
N MET A 168 -3.07 -12.50 -10.15
CA MET A 168 -1.61 -12.63 -10.07
C MET A 168 -1.13 -14.05 -10.37
N GLN A 169 -1.83 -15.06 -9.90
CA GLN A 169 -1.47 -16.48 -10.07
C GLN A 169 -1.99 -17.11 -11.37
N THR A 170 -2.67 -16.35 -12.22
CA THR A 170 -3.15 -16.85 -13.52
C THR A 170 -1.98 -17.45 -14.31
N ASP A 171 -2.17 -18.64 -14.85
CA ASP A 171 -1.16 -19.38 -15.61
C ASP A 171 0.17 -19.59 -14.87
N HIS A 172 0.12 -19.63 -13.53
CA HIS A 172 1.29 -19.77 -12.67
C HIS A 172 2.38 -18.70 -12.88
N GLN A 173 1.98 -17.49 -13.24
CA GLN A 173 2.90 -16.39 -13.53
C GLN A 173 3.81 -16.09 -12.34
N VAL A 174 3.21 -15.82 -11.18
CA VAL A 174 3.92 -15.54 -9.93
C VAL A 174 3.19 -16.19 -8.75
N ALA A 175 3.89 -16.39 -7.65
CA ALA A 175 3.25 -16.68 -6.36
C ALA A 175 2.66 -15.39 -5.79
N ALA A 176 1.40 -15.41 -5.36
CA ALA A 176 0.83 -14.36 -4.53
C ALA A 176 1.19 -14.66 -3.07
N THR A 177 1.94 -13.76 -2.44
CA THR A 177 2.27 -13.81 -1.01
C THR A 177 1.46 -12.75 -0.28
N SER A 178 0.32 -13.18 0.26
CA SER A 178 -0.56 -12.26 0.99
C SER A 178 0.04 -11.83 2.34
N LYS A 179 -0.28 -10.61 2.77
CA LYS A 179 0.26 -9.99 4.00
C LYS A 179 -0.79 -9.10 4.70
N HIS A 180 -0.66 -8.74 5.97
CA HIS A 180 0.29 -9.27 6.96
C HIS A 180 -0.46 -10.21 7.91
N TYR A 181 -0.05 -11.45 8.00
CA TYR A 181 -0.71 -12.45 8.84
C TYR A 181 -0.18 -12.34 10.28
N ILE A 182 -0.94 -11.86 11.29
CA ILE A 182 -2.36 -11.54 11.34
C ILE A 182 -2.62 -10.38 12.31
N ALA A 183 -3.76 -9.68 12.12
CA ALA A 183 -4.24 -8.63 13.02
C ALA A 183 -3.33 -7.41 13.18
N TYR A 184 -2.60 -7.05 12.13
CA TYR A 184 -1.60 -5.98 12.11
C TYR A 184 -2.21 -4.57 12.04
N SER A 185 -3.34 -4.41 11.37
CA SER A 185 -3.95 -3.11 11.03
C SER A 185 -4.67 -2.39 12.19
N ASN A 186 -4.42 -2.78 13.42
CA ASN A 186 -4.95 -2.12 14.60
C ASN A 186 -3.83 -1.41 15.35
N ASN A 187 -3.70 -0.12 15.12
CA ASN A 187 -2.64 0.72 15.67
C ASN A 187 -3.01 1.26 17.04
N LYS A 188 -3.14 0.40 18.02
CA LYS A 188 -3.53 0.80 19.37
C LYS A 188 -2.57 1.85 19.97
N GLY A 189 -3.13 2.96 20.41
CA GLY A 189 -2.38 4.06 20.98
C GLY A 189 -1.57 4.89 19.97
N GLY A 190 -1.89 4.82 18.68
CA GLY A 190 -1.22 5.58 17.62
C GLY A 190 0.18 5.06 17.26
N ARG A 191 0.58 3.88 17.73
CA ARG A 191 1.90 3.30 17.44
C ARG A 191 1.92 2.59 16.10
N GLU A 192 3.07 2.61 15.45
CA GLU A 192 3.28 1.94 14.18
C GLU A 192 3.73 0.49 14.37
N GLY A 193 3.42 -0.35 13.38
CA GLY A 193 3.69 -1.78 13.40
C GLY A 193 5.15 -2.18 13.48
N MET A 194 6.09 -1.39 13.01
CA MET A 194 7.51 -1.64 13.24
C MET A 194 7.90 -1.57 14.73
N ALA A 195 7.07 -0.96 15.53
CA ALA A 195 7.11 -1.10 16.97
C ALA A 195 6.20 -2.27 17.36
N ARG A 196 6.53 -2.92 18.43
CA ARG A 196 5.70 -3.94 19.06
C ARG A 196 4.33 -3.35 19.41
N VAL A 197 3.27 -3.87 18.81
CA VAL A 197 1.90 -3.42 19.01
C VAL A 197 0.99 -4.62 19.17
N ASP A 198 0.57 -4.92 20.41
CA ASP A 198 -0.51 -5.85 20.67
C ASP A 198 -1.85 -5.15 20.39
N PRO A 199 -2.68 -5.61 19.45
CA PRO A 199 -3.95 -4.98 19.14
C PRO A 199 -4.96 -5.07 20.30
N GLN A 200 -4.71 -5.91 21.30
CA GLN A 200 -5.56 -6.13 22.50
C GLN A 200 -7.04 -6.32 22.18
N MET A 201 -7.32 -7.09 21.14
CA MET A 201 -8.69 -7.43 20.76
C MET A 201 -9.08 -8.81 21.27
N SER A 202 -10.38 -9.03 21.43
CA SER A 202 -10.88 -10.32 21.89
C SER A 202 -10.66 -11.41 20.85
N PRO A 203 -10.51 -12.69 21.24
CA PRO A 203 -10.40 -13.81 20.29
C PRO A 203 -11.55 -13.85 19.28
N ARG A 204 -12.77 -13.52 19.70
CA ARG A 204 -13.94 -13.46 18.79
C ARG A 204 -13.79 -12.37 17.75
N GLU A 205 -13.28 -11.21 18.11
CA GLU A 205 -13.05 -10.12 17.17
C GLU A 205 -11.98 -10.47 16.14
N VAL A 206 -10.88 -11.07 16.56
CA VAL A 206 -9.85 -11.60 15.66
C VAL A 206 -10.44 -12.58 14.66
N GLU A 207 -11.27 -13.55 15.13
CA GLU A 207 -11.91 -14.54 14.27
C GLU A 207 -12.87 -13.90 13.24
N MET A 208 -13.70 -12.97 13.68
CA MET A 208 -14.75 -12.39 12.83
C MET A 208 -14.20 -11.36 11.83
N ILE A 209 -13.16 -10.63 12.20
CA ILE A 209 -12.64 -9.51 11.43
C ILE A 209 -11.35 -9.91 10.69
N HIS A 210 -10.32 -10.30 11.44
CA HIS A 210 -8.98 -10.45 10.87
C HIS A 210 -8.71 -11.84 10.29
N VAL A 211 -9.28 -12.92 10.86
CA VAL A 211 -9.11 -14.28 10.34
C VAL A 211 -9.98 -14.55 9.13
N TYR A 212 -11.15 -13.92 9.03
CA TYR A 212 -12.11 -14.18 7.97
C TYR A 212 -11.53 -14.03 6.55
N PRO A 213 -10.85 -12.94 6.18
CA PRO A 213 -10.25 -12.81 4.85
C PRO A 213 -9.22 -13.92 4.55
N TRP A 214 -8.39 -14.28 5.51
CA TRP A 214 -7.36 -15.30 5.35
C TRP A 214 -7.93 -16.66 5.04
N LYS A 215 -8.97 -17.10 5.80
CA LYS A 215 -9.66 -18.36 5.52
C LYS A 215 -10.20 -18.44 4.10
N ARG A 216 -10.81 -17.34 3.64
CA ARG A 216 -11.40 -17.25 2.31
C ARG A 216 -10.32 -17.28 1.22
N VAL A 217 -9.33 -16.43 1.33
CA VAL A 217 -8.27 -16.28 0.30
C VAL A 217 -7.43 -17.56 0.18
N ILE A 218 -7.06 -18.19 1.30
CA ILE A 218 -6.34 -19.47 1.28
C ILE A 218 -7.16 -20.55 0.56
N LYS A 219 -8.43 -20.66 0.90
CA LYS A 219 -9.30 -21.72 0.36
C LYS A 219 -9.73 -21.49 -1.08
N GLU A 220 -10.01 -20.24 -1.47
CA GLU A 220 -10.67 -19.92 -2.73
C GLU A 220 -9.71 -19.40 -3.81
N ALA A 221 -8.59 -18.78 -3.43
CA ALA A 221 -7.56 -18.36 -4.35
C ALA A 221 -6.32 -19.28 -4.35
N GLY A 222 -6.13 -20.09 -3.29
CA GLY A 222 -5.00 -21.01 -3.22
C GLY A 222 -3.66 -20.28 -3.22
N ILE A 223 -3.53 -19.19 -2.44
CA ILE A 223 -2.30 -18.41 -2.35
C ILE A 223 -1.09 -19.28 -1.99
N LEU A 224 0.06 -18.96 -2.58
CA LEU A 224 1.27 -19.76 -2.47
C LEU A 224 2.25 -19.25 -1.38
N GLY A 225 2.08 -18.02 -0.92
CA GLY A 225 2.86 -17.43 0.16
C GLY A 225 2.01 -16.70 1.18
N VAL A 226 2.53 -16.61 2.40
CA VAL A 226 1.98 -15.82 3.52
C VAL A 226 3.15 -15.09 4.19
N MET A 227 3.03 -13.77 4.37
CA MET A 227 3.96 -13.00 5.17
C MET A 227 3.42 -12.83 6.58
N SER A 228 4.19 -13.27 7.59
CA SER A 228 3.84 -13.06 9.01
C SER A 228 4.03 -11.60 9.42
N SER A 229 3.16 -11.10 10.27
CA SER A 229 3.16 -9.70 10.68
C SER A 229 4.16 -9.38 11.80
N TYR A 230 4.42 -8.08 12.01
CA TYR A 230 5.32 -7.58 13.05
C TYR A 230 4.77 -7.64 14.47
N ASN A 231 3.44 -7.61 14.62
CA ASN A 231 2.80 -7.44 15.92
C ASN A 231 2.81 -8.71 16.78
N ASP A 232 2.59 -8.52 18.04
CA ASP A 232 2.18 -9.57 18.98
C ASP A 232 0.64 -9.62 19.06
N TYR A 233 0.13 -10.75 19.55
CA TYR A 233 -1.24 -10.94 19.90
C TYR A 233 -1.31 -11.67 21.25
N ASP A 234 -2.01 -11.09 22.21
CA ASP A 234 -2.10 -11.59 23.59
C ASP A 234 -0.71 -11.82 24.24
N GLY A 235 0.20 -10.87 23.98
CA GLY A 235 1.57 -10.87 24.49
C GLY A 235 2.55 -11.79 23.76
N PHE A 236 2.13 -12.52 22.72
CA PHE A 236 2.98 -13.40 21.92
C PHE A 236 3.20 -12.84 20.51
N PRO A 237 4.45 -12.66 20.07
CA PRO A 237 4.73 -12.28 18.69
C PRO A 237 4.19 -13.31 17.70
N ILE A 238 3.50 -12.85 16.65
CA ILE A 238 2.99 -13.73 15.60
C ILE A 238 4.16 -14.53 14.98
N GLN A 239 5.31 -13.90 14.82
CA GLN A 239 6.51 -14.49 14.24
C GLN A 239 7.02 -15.75 14.97
N SER A 240 6.79 -15.88 16.27
CA SER A 240 7.18 -17.04 17.09
C SER A 240 5.99 -17.91 17.54
N SER A 241 4.80 -17.65 17.04
CA SER A 241 3.59 -18.35 17.46
C SER A 241 3.34 -19.63 16.66
N TYR A 242 3.64 -20.79 17.25
CA TYR A 242 3.26 -22.10 16.69
C TYR A 242 1.74 -22.21 16.47
N TYR A 243 0.96 -21.62 17.37
CA TYR A 243 -0.50 -21.60 17.25
C TYR A 243 -0.94 -20.93 15.93
N TRP A 244 -0.45 -19.72 15.65
CA TRP A 244 -0.84 -18.99 14.44
C TRP A 244 -0.23 -19.57 13.18
N LEU A 245 1.09 -19.83 13.15
CA LEU A 245 1.81 -20.20 11.92
C LEU A 245 1.67 -21.69 11.56
N THR A 246 1.39 -22.55 12.53
CA THR A 246 1.26 -24.00 12.29
C THR A 246 -0.15 -24.48 12.55
N THR A 247 -0.66 -24.39 13.79
CA THR A 247 -1.97 -24.96 14.13
C THR A 247 -3.11 -24.35 13.31
N ARG A 248 -3.18 -23.01 13.28
CA ARG A 248 -4.25 -22.31 12.55
C ARG A 248 -4.01 -22.32 11.05
N LEU A 249 -2.87 -21.76 10.62
CA LEU A 249 -2.59 -21.52 9.21
C LEU A 249 -2.53 -22.83 8.41
N ARG A 250 -1.70 -23.78 8.87
CA ARG A 250 -1.47 -25.04 8.15
C ARG A 250 -2.50 -26.11 8.52
N GLY A 251 -2.79 -26.26 9.81
CA GLY A 251 -3.70 -27.29 10.33
C GLY A 251 -5.16 -27.01 9.99
N GLU A 252 -5.68 -25.84 10.37
CA GLU A 252 -7.11 -25.55 10.23
C GLU A 252 -7.46 -24.92 8.87
N PHE A 253 -6.65 -23.99 8.35
CA PHE A 253 -6.97 -23.34 7.08
C PHE A 253 -6.46 -24.12 5.87
N GLY A 254 -5.60 -25.12 6.10
CA GLY A 254 -5.10 -26.02 5.06
C GLY A 254 -4.05 -25.38 4.15
N PHE A 255 -3.37 -24.32 4.60
CA PHE A 255 -2.34 -23.65 3.82
C PHE A 255 -1.16 -24.58 3.52
N ARG A 256 -0.71 -24.61 2.26
CA ARG A 256 0.34 -25.52 1.75
C ARG A 256 1.54 -24.80 1.16
N GLY A 257 1.54 -23.48 1.14
CA GLY A 257 2.65 -22.66 0.66
C GLY A 257 3.71 -22.42 1.75
N TYR A 258 4.55 -21.43 1.53
CA TYR A 258 5.55 -21.03 2.51
C TYR A 258 5.13 -19.80 3.32
N VAL A 259 5.70 -19.70 4.51
CA VAL A 259 5.62 -18.51 5.36
C VAL A 259 6.93 -17.76 5.28
N VAL A 260 6.89 -16.49 4.87
CA VAL A 260 8.00 -15.54 4.96
C VAL A 260 7.78 -14.60 6.12
N SER A 261 8.84 -14.20 6.83
CA SER A 261 8.72 -13.13 7.83
C SER A 261 8.58 -11.78 7.15
N ASP A 262 7.95 -10.83 7.80
CA ASP A 262 8.14 -9.42 7.46
C ASP A 262 9.61 -9.01 7.72
N SER A 263 10.02 -7.86 7.17
CA SER A 263 11.43 -7.41 7.18
C SER A 263 11.97 -7.23 8.60
N ASP A 264 13.04 -7.95 8.94
CA ASP A 264 13.66 -7.98 10.27
C ASP A 264 12.72 -8.46 11.42
N ALA A 265 11.54 -9.04 11.14
CA ALA A 265 10.61 -9.48 12.18
C ALA A 265 11.18 -10.59 13.08
N VAL A 266 12.09 -11.43 12.55
CA VAL A 266 12.79 -12.43 13.36
C VAL A 266 13.73 -11.75 14.38
N GLU A 267 14.43 -10.72 13.96
CA GLU A 267 15.29 -9.90 14.81
C GLU A 267 14.51 -9.17 15.90
N TYR A 268 13.27 -8.81 15.61
CA TYR A 268 12.44 -8.10 16.57
C TYR A 268 12.05 -8.95 17.78
N LEU A 269 12.12 -10.27 17.70
CA LEU A 269 11.85 -11.13 18.85
C LEU A 269 12.78 -10.80 20.02
N PHE A 270 14.09 -10.55 19.77
CA PHE A 270 15.01 -10.14 20.82
C PHE A 270 15.13 -8.62 20.94
N SER A 271 15.13 -7.86 19.84
CA SER A 271 15.45 -6.44 19.86
C SER A 271 14.27 -5.52 20.22
N LYS A 272 13.02 -5.97 20.04
CA LYS A 272 11.81 -5.18 20.29
C LYS A 272 10.79 -5.88 21.18
N HIS A 273 10.47 -7.15 20.92
CA HIS A 273 9.51 -7.89 21.73
C HIS A 273 10.10 -8.35 23.07
N GLY A 274 11.42 -8.64 23.10
CA GLY A 274 12.09 -9.14 24.30
C GLY A 274 11.64 -10.56 24.69
N THR A 275 11.18 -11.35 23.72
CA THR A 275 10.74 -12.75 23.91
C THR A 275 11.83 -13.76 23.60
N ALA A 276 12.94 -13.33 23.05
CA ALA A 276 14.17 -14.10 22.82
C ALA A 276 15.36 -13.35 23.44
N ALA A 277 16.37 -14.09 23.93
CA ALA A 277 17.55 -13.52 24.52
C ALA A 277 18.51 -12.95 23.47
N ASP A 278 18.56 -13.60 22.30
CA ASP A 278 19.46 -13.25 21.21
C ASP A 278 18.93 -13.71 19.85
N MET A 279 19.73 -13.51 18.79
CA MET A 279 19.37 -13.94 17.44
C MET A 279 19.23 -15.46 17.30
N LYS A 280 20.04 -16.24 18.01
CA LYS A 280 19.98 -17.71 17.95
C LYS A 280 18.66 -18.24 18.49
N GLU A 281 18.21 -17.69 19.62
CA GLU A 281 16.90 -18.01 20.18
C GLU A 281 15.76 -17.52 19.29
N SER A 282 15.88 -16.34 18.67
CA SER A 282 14.90 -15.85 17.69
C SER A 282 14.76 -16.81 16.51
N VAL A 283 15.87 -17.35 15.99
CA VAL A 283 15.86 -18.36 14.92
C VAL A 283 15.16 -19.63 15.38
N LEU A 284 15.51 -20.14 16.57
CA LEU A 284 14.89 -21.32 17.16
C LEU A 284 13.36 -21.19 17.24
N GLN A 285 12.90 -20.11 17.87
CA GLN A 285 11.47 -19.84 18.06
C GLN A 285 10.73 -19.74 16.72
N SER A 286 11.27 -18.98 15.76
CA SER A 286 10.62 -18.74 14.46
C SER A 286 10.54 -20.01 13.61
N VAL A 287 11.62 -20.79 13.52
CA VAL A 287 11.65 -22.03 12.72
C VAL A 287 10.71 -23.08 13.30
N LEU A 288 10.71 -23.26 14.62
CA LEU A 288 9.79 -24.20 15.28
C LEU A 288 8.33 -23.75 15.16
N ALA A 289 8.07 -22.44 15.17
CA ALA A 289 6.72 -21.91 14.99
C ALA A 289 6.14 -22.18 13.60
N GLY A 290 6.96 -22.27 12.55
CA GLY A 290 6.46 -22.55 11.21
C GLY A 290 7.03 -21.67 10.09
N LEU A 291 8.00 -20.81 10.41
CA LEU A 291 8.66 -19.95 9.42
C LEU A 291 9.48 -20.77 8.41
N ASN A 292 9.33 -20.46 7.12
CA ASN A 292 10.11 -21.04 6.03
C ASN A 292 11.24 -20.11 5.57
N ILE A 293 10.96 -18.80 5.45
CA ILE A 293 11.88 -17.81 4.88
C ILE A 293 11.97 -16.61 5.81
N ARG A 294 13.20 -16.25 6.20
CA ARG A 294 13.45 -14.96 6.88
C ARG A 294 13.65 -13.87 5.83
N CYS A 295 12.90 -12.79 5.93
CA CYS A 295 13.09 -11.55 5.20
C CYS A 295 13.91 -10.56 6.04
N THR A 296 14.96 -9.94 5.47
CA THR A 296 15.87 -9.07 6.23
C THR A 296 16.76 -8.23 5.32
N PHE A 297 17.14 -7.06 5.82
CA PHE A 297 18.17 -6.20 5.21
C PHE A 297 19.60 -6.56 5.65
N ARG A 298 19.78 -7.62 6.45
CA ARG A 298 21.08 -8.03 7.02
C ARG A 298 21.68 -9.18 6.24
N SER A 299 22.98 -9.45 6.49
CA SER A 299 23.65 -10.61 5.94
C SER A 299 22.90 -11.91 6.25
N PRO A 300 22.78 -12.82 5.27
CA PRO A 300 22.25 -14.17 5.49
C PRO A 300 22.94 -14.93 6.62
N ASP A 301 24.22 -14.67 6.86
CA ASP A 301 25.04 -15.35 7.88
C ASP A 301 24.45 -15.22 9.27
N SER A 302 23.85 -14.07 9.60
CA SER A 302 23.23 -13.83 10.91
C SER A 302 22.07 -14.77 11.23
N TYR A 303 21.53 -15.46 10.22
CA TYR A 303 20.48 -16.47 10.37
C TYR A 303 21.00 -17.88 10.11
N VAL A 304 21.81 -18.06 9.06
CA VAL A 304 22.26 -19.38 8.63
C VAL A 304 23.23 -20.02 9.63
N LEU A 305 24.13 -19.23 10.22
CA LEU A 305 25.10 -19.78 11.20
C LEU A 305 24.40 -20.23 12.48
N PRO A 306 23.56 -19.41 13.15
CA PRO A 306 22.78 -19.88 14.29
C PRO A 306 21.89 -21.09 13.98
N LEU A 307 21.28 -21.15 12.79
CA LEU A 307 20.45 -22.27 12.40
C LEU A 307 21.28 -23.58 12.29
N ARG A 308 22.46 -23.51 11.71
CA ARG A 308 23.37 -24.67 11.63
C ARG A 308 23.80 -25.15 13.01
N GLU A 309 24.10 -24.25 13.94
CA GLU A 309 24.42 -24.60 15.33
C GLU A 309 23.24 -25.29 16.01
N LEU A 310 22.03 -24.74 15.90
CA LEU A 310 20.82 -25.33 16.50
C LEU A 310 20.51 -26.76 15.98
N ILE A 311 20.79 -27.00 14.70
CA ILE A 311 20.67 -28.33 14.12
C ILE A 311 21.75 -29.27 14.70
N ALA A 312 23.02 -28.83 14.77
CA ALA A 312 24.11 -29.61 15.31
C ALA A 312 23.94 -29.96 16.80
N GLU A 313 23.31 -29.05 17.57
CA GLU A 313 22.94 -29.25 18.97
C GLU A 313 21.68 -30.14 19.17
N GLY A 314 20.97 -30.45 18.08
CA GLY A 314 19.71 -31.19 18.13
C GLY A 314 18.52 -30.39 18.63
N ALA A 315 18.65 -29.07 18.79
CA ALA A 315 17.56 -28.19 19.22
C ALA A 315 16.47 -28.04 18.14
N ILE A 316 16.86 -28.14 16.86
CA ILE A 316 15.94 -28.21 15.71
C ILE A 316 16.12 -29.56 15.01
N PRO A 317 15.10 -30.43 15.01
CA PRO A 317 15.16 -31.70 14.27
C PRO A 317 15.29 -31.48 12.75
N MET A 318 16.08 -32.32 12.07
CA MET A 318 16.19 -32.29 10.61
C MET A 318 14.84 -32.42 9.90
N SER A 319 13.91 -33.22 10.44
CA SER A 319 12.56 -33.33 9.89
C SER A 319 11.82 -31.97 9.82
N THR A 320 12.05 -31.09 10.80
CA THR A 320 11.52 -29.72 10.77
C THR A 320 12.10 -28.94 9.60
N ILE A 321 13.41 -29.04 9.36
CA ILE A 321 14.07 -28.38 8.23
C ILE A 321 13.54 -28.94 6.91
N ASP A 322 13.42 -30.26 6.78
CA ASP A 322 12.86 -30.91 5.60
C ASP A 322 11.45 -30.41 5.28
N ASP A 323 10.61 -30.22 6.28
CA ASP A 323 9.26 -29.66 6.10
C ASP A 323 9.30 -28.22 5.61
N ARG A 324 10.18 -27.37 6.19
CA ARG A 324 10.34 -25.96 5.75
C ARG A 324 10.84 -25.88 4.31
N VAL A 325 11.81 -26.69 3.95
CA VAL A 325 12.37 -26.76 2.58
C VAL A 325 11.33 -27.30 1.60
N ARG A 326 10.59 -28.34 1.97
CA ARG A 326 9.56 -28.94 1.12
C ARG A 326 8.49 -27.92 0.70
N ASP A 327 8.06 -27.06 1.60
CA ASP A 327 7.09 -26.03 1.28
C ASP A 327 7.65 -25.00 0.28
N ILE A 328 8.90 -24.58 0.46
CA ILE A 328 9.58 -23.65 -0.47
C ILE A 328 9.72 -24.30 -1.86
N LEU A 329 10.24 -25.54 -1.92
CA LEU A 329 10.42 -26.24 -3.19
C LEU A 329 9.09 -26.47 -3.90
N ARG A 330 8.02 -26.79 -3.15
CA ARG A 330 6.69 -26.94 -3.73
C ARG A 330 6.24 -25.68 -4.47
N VAL A 331 6.43 -24.49 -3.87
CA VAL A 331 6.07 -23.23 -4.53
C VAL A 331 6.94 -22.99 -5.76
N LYS A 332 8.26 -23.20 -5.68
CA LYS A 332 9.17 -23.08 -6.83
C LYS A 332 8.77 -24.00 -7.99
N PHE A 333 8.33 -25.23 -7.72
CA PHE A 333 7.79 -26.11 -8.76
C PHE A 333 6.46 -25.59 -9.34
N LEU A 334 5.55 -25.13 -8.48
CA LEU A 334 4.24 -24.63 -8.93
C LEU A 334 4.32 -23.39 -9.82
N VAL A 335 5.25 -22.49 -9.57
CA VAL A 335 5.50 -21.33 -10.45
C VAL A 335 6.41 -21.65 -11.64
N GLY A 336 6.72 -22.92 -11.87
CA GLY A 336 7.51 -23.40 -13.01
C GLY A 336 8.97 -22.98 -13.00
N LEU A 337 9.52 -22.65 -11.83
CA LEU A 337 10.86 -22.09 -11.73
C LEU A 337 11.96 -23.09 -12.10
N PHE A 338 11.70 -24.39 -11.98
CA PHE A 338 12.63 -25.46 -12.43
C PHE A 338 12.54 -25.72 -13.93
N ASP A 339 11.36 -25.54 -14.55
CA ASP A 339 11.12 -25.79 -15.97
C ASP A 339 11.47 -24.56 -16.83
N HIS A 340 11.18 -23.37 -16.31
CA HIS A 340 11.35 -22.08 -17.00
C HIS A 340 12.00 -21.04 -16.07
N PRO A 341 13.29 -21.25 -15.71
CA PRO A 341 13.96 -20.37 -14.73
C PRO A 341 14.32 -18.99 -15.29
N TYR A 342 14.30 -18.81 -16.61
CA TYR A 342 14.71 -17.58 -17.27
C TYR A 342 13.57 -16.94 -18.06
N GLN A 343 13.54 -15.62 -18.12
CA GLN A 343 12.75 -14.90 -19.10
C GLN A 343 13.49 -14.89 -20.45
N ILE A 344 12.97 -15.58 -21.43
CA ILE A 344 13.64 -15.79 -22.73
C ILE A 344 13.21 -14.81 -23.81
N ASP A 345 11.96 -14.34 -23.78
CA ASP A 345 11.46 -13.35 -24.76
C ASP A 345 11.58 -11.92 -24.22
N LEU A 346 12.79 -11.37 -24.31
CA LEU A 346 13.09 -10.01 -23.85
C LEU A 346 12.41 -8.93 -24.68
N LYS A 347 12.01 -9.23 -25.95
CA LYS A 347 11.27 -8.27 -26.78
C LYS A 347 9.80 -8.19 -26.36
N GLU A 348 9.20 -9.31 -25.96
CA GLU A 348 7.88 -9.32 -25.37
C GLU A 348 7.83 -8.51 -24.09
N THR A 349 8.87 -8.60 -23.25
CA THR A 349 9.00 -7.81 -22.04
C THR A 349 8.91 -6.32 -22.30
N ASP A 350 9.69 -5.78 -23.26
CA ASP A 350 9.63 -4.35 -23.60
C ASP A 350 8.29 -3.93 -24.21
N LYS A 351 7.56 -4.85 -24.84
CA LYS A 351 6.27 -4.56 -25.47
C LYS A 351 5.12 -4.54 -24.45
N GLU A 352 5.15 -5.41 -23.45
CA GLU A 352 4.01 -5.64 -22.56
C GLU A 352 4.11 -4.88 -21.23
N VAL A 353 5.33 -4.66 -20.70
CA VAL A 353 5.50 -3.90 -19.45
C VAL A 353 5.12 -2.45 -19.65
N ASN A 354 4.17 -1.97 -18.86
CA ASN A 354 3.64 -0.61 -18.91
C ASN A 354 3.05 -0.21 -20.29
N CYS A 355 2.45 -1.16 -20.99
CA CYS A 355 1.88 -0.92 -22.31
C CYS A 355 0.60 -0.05 -22.26
N ALA A 356 0.18 0.45 -23.44
CA ALA A 356 -0.99 1.32 -23.56
C ALA A 356 -2.28 0.65 -23.07
N GLU A 357 -2.44 -0.65 -23.31
CA GLU A 357 -3.60 -1.44 -22.87
C GLU A 357 -3.65 -1.51 -21.34
N ASN A 358 -2.50 -1.69 -20.67
CA ASN A 358 -2.42 -1.67 -19.21
C ASN A 358 -2.73 -0.29 -18.64
N GLN A 359 -2.28 0.78 -19.31
CA GLN A 359 -2.60 2.16 -18.93
C GLN A 359 -4.10 2.47 -19.02
N LEU A 360 -4.82 1.87 -19.96
CA LEU A 360 -6.29 1.98 -20.03
C LEU A 360 -6.97 1.33 -18.82
N VAL A 361 -6.45 0.19 -18.36
CA VAL A 361 -6.95 -0.45 -17.13
C VAL A 361 -6.63 0.41 -15.89
N ALA A 362 -5.44 1.03 -15.83
CA ALA A 362 -5.08 1.97 -14.77
C ALA A 362 -6.02 3.18 -14.74
N LEU A 363 -6.31 3.78 -15.89
CA LEU A 363 -7.27 4.87 -16.01
C LEU A 363 -8.69 4.45 -15.58
N GLN A 364 -9.14 3.26 -15.98
CA GLN A 364 -10.43 2.71 -15.54
C GLN A 364 -10.45 2.57 -14.01
N ALA A 365 -9.40 2.00 -13.42
CA ALA A 365 -9.29 1.84 -11.97
C ALA A 365 -9.30 3.19 -11.24
N SER A 366 -8.57 4.18 -11.76
CA SER A 366 -8.57 5.55 -11.23
C SER A 366 -9.98 6.16 -11.26
N LYS A 367 -10.71 6.02 -12.37
CA LYS A 367 -12.08 6.54 -12.52
C LYS A 367 -13.06 5.87 -11.56
N GLU A 368 -13.05 4.53 -11.50
CA GLU A 368 -13.98 3.77 -10.67
C GLU A 368 -13.72 3.92 -9.17
N SER A 369 -12.50 4.35 -8.77
CA SER A 369 -12.17 4.64 -7.37
C SER A 369 -12.72 5.96 -6.84
N LEU A 370 -13.11 6.90 -7.72
CA LEU A 370 -13.57 8.22 -7.34
C LEU A 370 -14.93 8.17 -6.66
N VAL A 371 -15.04 8.82 -5.49
CA VAL A 371 -16.27 8.92 -4.71
C VAL A 371 -16.76 10.36 -4.63
N LEU A 372 -17.93 10.65 -5.16
CA LEU A 372 -18.57 11.96 -5.03
C LEU A 372 -19.26 12.04 -3.66
N LEU A 373 -18.59 12.65 -2.67
CA LEU A 373 -19.10 12.77 -1.30
C LEU A 373 -20.24 13.79 -1.21
N LYS A 374 -20.16 14.87 -1.98
CA LYS A 374 -21.14 15.94 -1.98
C LYS A 374 -21.21 16.64 -3.34
N ASN A 375 -22.41 16.98 -3.78
CA ASN A 375 -22.66 17.83 -4.95
C ASN A 375 -23.98 18.62 -4.75
N GLN A 376 -23.91 19.66 -3.94
CA GLN A 376 -25.04 20.54 -3.66
C GLN A 376 -25.20 21.51 -4.83
N ASP A 377 -26.45 21.82 -5.16
CA ASP A 377 -26.86 22.78 -6.20
C ASP A 377 -26.29 22.43 -7.60
N ALA A 378 -25.94 21.15 -7.82
CA ALA A 378 -25.38 20.63 -9.08
C ALA A 378 -24.18 21.48 -9.58
N VAL A 379 -23.23 21.80 -8.68
CA VAL A 379 -21.96 22.46 -9.04
C VAL A 379 -21.14 21.63 -10.02
N LEU A 380 -21.16 20.32 -9.85
CA LEU A 380 -20.59 19.36 -10.80
C LEU A 380 -21.68 18.72 -11.66
N PRO A 381 -21.42 18.42 -12.94
CA PRO A 381 -20.16 18.68 -13.66
C PRO A 381 -19.98 20.15 -14.03
N LEU A 382 -18.72 20.56 -14.17
CA LEU A 382 -18.34 21.88 -14.64
C LEU A 382 -18.59 21.98 -16.16
N ASP A 383 -19.26 23.03 -16.60
CA ASP A 383 -19.52 23.27 -18.03
C ASP A 383 -18.35 24.01 -18.68
N VAL A 384 -17.52 23.31 -19.45
CA VAL A 384 -16.36 23.87 -20.17
C VAL A 384 -16.73 25.04 -21.10
N ASN A 385 -18.04 25.17 -21.48
CA ASN A 385 -18.51 26.23 -22.35
C ASN A 385 -18.80 27.53 -21.59
N LYS A 386 -18.95 27.45 -20.27
CA LYS A 386 -19.26 28.59 -19.40
C LYS A 386 -18.07 29.10 -18.61
N ILE A 387 -16.96 28.35 -18.63
CA ILE A 387 -15.76 28.70 -17.88
C ILE A 387 -14.78 29.39 -18.81
N SER A 388 -14.50 30.64 -18.54
CA SER A 388 -13.44 31.43 -19.20
C SER A 388 -12.16 31.45 -18.37
N LYS A 389 -12.29 31.30 -17.04
CA LYS A 389 -11.18 31.36 -16.11
C LYS A 389 -11.45 30.42 -14.92
N ILE A 390 -10.50 29.51 -14.66
CA ILE A 390 -10.54 28.56 -13.56
C ILE A 390 -9.31 28.73 -12.65
N ALA A 391 -9.52 28.86 -11.36
CA ALA A 391 -8.43 28.80 -10.39
C ALA A 391 -8.24 27.35 -9.92
N VAL A 392 -6.99 26.94 -9.79
CA VAL A 392 -6.57 25.66 -9.22
C VAL A 392 -5.57 25.94 -8.11
N CYS A 393 -5.82 25.44 -6.91
CA CYS A 393 -4.90 25.62 -5.79
C CYS A 393 -4.88 24.40 -4.87
N GLY A 394 -3.95 24.39 -3.94
CA GLY A 394 -3.74 23.31 -2.98
C GLY A 394 -2.44 22.54 -3.24
N PRO A 395 -1.87 21.93 -2.19
CA PRO A 395 -0.58 21.25 -2.27
C PRO A 395 -0.57 20.02 -3.19
N ASN A 396 -1.72 19.38 -3.40
CA ASN A 396 -1.84 18.19 -4.25
C ASN A 396 -2.31 18.51 -5.68
N ALA A 397 -2.44 19.80 -6.05
CA ALA A 397 -2.92 20.17 -7.38
C ALA A 397 -1.92 19.85 -8.49
N ASP A 398 -0.63 20.09 -8.24
CA ASP A 398 0.47 19.85 -9.16
C ASP A 398 1.56 19.03 -8.45
N GLU A 399 1.17 17.87 -7.92
CA GLU A 399 2.01 16.99 -7.12
C GLU A 399 1.90 15.56 -7.64
N GLU A 400 3.01 14.85 -7.70
CA GLU A 400 3.09 13.46 -8.17
C GLU A 400 3.27 12.47 -7.01
N ALA A 401 3.81 12.91 -5.86
CA ALA A 401 4.24 12.04 -4.77
C ALA A 401 3.13 11.15 -4.18
N TYR A 402 1.86 11.55 -4.30
CA TYR A 402 0.73 10.72 -3.86
C TYR A 402 0.55 9.47 -4.74
N ALA A 403 0.94 9.54 -6.02
CA ALA A 403 0.86 8.40 -6.95
C ALA A 403 2.10 7.51 -6.87
N LEU A 404 3.16 7.97 -6.23
CA LEU A 404 4.45 7.31 -6.12
C LEU A 404 4.74 6.82 -4.69
N THR A 405 3.71 6.42 -3.95
CA THR A 405 3.86 5.81 -2.62
C THR A 405 4.29 4.35 -2.73
N HIS A 406 4.80 3.76 -1.64
CA HIS A 406 5.07 2.32 -1.56
C HIS A 406 3.73 1.54 -1.62
N TYR A 407 3.69 0.44 -2.11
CA TYR A 407 4.51 -0.60 -2.73
C TYR A 407 4.04 -0.80 -4.17
N GLY A 408 4.51 0.03 -5.06
CA GLY A 408 4.19 0.03 -6.49
C GLY A 408 5.23 0.81 -7.28
N PRO A 409 5.09 0.93 -8.61
CA PRO A 409 6.07 1.60 -9.47
C PRO A 409 6.33 3.05 -9.06
N LEU A 410 7.59 3.48 -9.05
CA LEU A 410 8.01 4.79 -8.54
C LEU A 410 8.59 5.76 -9.58
N ALA A 411 8.78 5.33 -10.83
CA ALA A 411 9.37 6.16 -11.88
C ALA A 411 8.46 6.31 -13.11
N VAL A 412 7.16 6.16 -12.89
CA VAL A 412 6.15 6.34 -13.96
C VAL A 412 5.80 7.82 -14.11
N GLU A 413 5.42 8.21 -15.33
CA GLU A 413 4.82 9.51 -15.56
C GLU A 413 3.45 9.60 -14.87
N VAL A 414 3.22 10.70 -14.17
CA VAL A 414 1.98 10.95 -13.43
C VAL A 414 1.29 12.17 -14.04
N THR A 415 0.05 12.02 -14.45
CA THR A 415 -0.77 13.17 -14.80
C THR A 415 -1.28 13.84 -13.53
N THR A 416 -0.83 15.06 -13.24
CA THR A 416 -1.30 15.83 -12.09
C THR A 416 -2.73 16.34 -12.29
N VAL A 417 -3.41 16.75 -11.22
CA VAL A 417 -4.77 17.33 -11.33
C VAL A 417 -4.77 18.60 -12.17
N LEU A 418 -3.74 19.42 -12.00
CA LEU A 418 -3.55 20.65 -12.78
C LEU A 418 -3.39 20.36 -14.27
N GLU A 419 -2.58 19.37 -14.64
CA GLU A 419 -2.42 18.93 -16.02
C GLU A 419 -3.71 18.35 -16.59
N GLY A 420 -4.39 17.49 -15.83
CA GLY A 420 -5.69 16.95 -16.23
C GLY A 420 -6.71 18.05 -16.54
N ILE A 421 -6.79 19.11 -15.71
CA ILE A 421 -7.67 20.25 -15.93
C ILE A 421 -7.23 21.04 -17.18
N ARG A 422 -5.92 21.33 -17.34
CA ARG A 422 -5.39 22.02 -18.53
C ARG A 422 -5.69 21.30 -19.83
N ASN A 423 -5.60 19.98 -19.82
CA ASN A 423 -5.90 19.15 -20.99
C ASN A 423 -7.41 19.12 -21.32
N LYS A 424 -8.27 19.47 -20.37
CA LYS A 424 -9.74 19.36 -20.49
C LYS A 424 -10.41 20.66 -20.89
N VAL A 425 -9.90 21.79 -20.42
CA VAL A 425 -10.50 23.10 -20.73
C VAL A 425 -10.32 23.49 -22.18
N LYS A 426 -11.17 24.38 -22.68
CA LYS A 426 -11.08 24.88 -24.06
C LYS A 426 -9.83 25.72 -24.28
N PRO A 427 -9.30 25.74 -25.52
CA PRO A 427 -8.29 26.72 -25.91
C PRO A 427 -8.78 28.14 -25.60
N GLY A 428 -7.94 28.92 -24.90
CA GLY A 428 -8.27 30.28 -24.47
C GLY A 428 -8.89 30.39 -23.08
N THR A 429 -9.18 29.29 -22.39
CA THR A 429 -9.52 29.32 -20.96
C THR A 429 -8.26 29.57 -20.13
N ASP A 430 -8.31 30.60 -19.27
CA ASP A 430 -7.22 30.89 -18.33
C ASP A 430 -7.25 29.90 -17.15
N VAL A 431 -6.19 29.14 -16.96
CA VAL A 431 -5.98 28.29 -15.78
C VAL A 431 -4.98 28.95 -14.84
N LEU A 432 -5.47 29.52 -13.75
CA LEU A 432 -4.66 30.22 -12.75
C LEU A 432 -4.25 29.24 -11.64
N PHE A 433 -2.99 28.93 -11.55
CA PHE A 433 -2.45 28.03 -10.53
C PHE A 433 -1.72 28.80 -9.42
N THR A 434 -1.94 28.37 -8.19
CA THR A 434 -1.19 28.77 -7.00
C THR A 434 -1.22 27.64 -5.99
N LYS A 435 -0.08 27.22 -5.46
CA LYS A 435 -0.02 26.16 -4.44
C LYS A 435 -0.84 26.53 -3.21
N GLY A 436 -0.75 27.78 -2.74
CA GLY A 436 -1.54 28.34 -1.63
C GLY A 436 -1.08 27.92 -0.25
N CYS A 437 -0.60 26.70 -0.06
CA CYS A 437 0.07 26.23 1.14
C CYS A 437 0.91 24.97 0.84
N ASP A 438 1.80 24.61 1.75
CA ASP A 438 2.47 23.32 1.71
C ASP A 438 1.55 22.19 2.21
N LEU A 439 1.91 20.95 1.88
CA LEU A 439 1.17 19.75 2.32
C LEU A 439 1.08 19.68 3.84
N VAL A 440 2.18 19.95 4.51
CA VAL A 440 2.30 20.09 5.97
C VAL A 440 3.12 21.33 6.27
N ASP A 441 2.89 21.97 7.41
CA ASP A 441 3.66 23.15 7.83
C ASP A 441 5.05 22.79 8.36
N ALA A 442 5.87 23.81 8.63
CA ALA A 442 7.25 23.65 9.07
C ALA A 442 7.39 22.99 10.46
N ASN A 443 6.33 23.00 11.27
CA ASN A 443 6.31 22.42 12.60
C ASN A 443 5.74 20.99 12.64
N TRP A 444 5.45 20.39 11.48
CA TRP A 444 4.97 19.02 11.38
C TRP A 444 5.99 18.02 11.95
N PRO A 445 5.60 16.99 12.73
CA PRO A 445 4.21 16.63 13.10
C PRO A 445 3.65 17.30 14.37
N GLU A 446 4.41 18.14 15.06
CA GLU A 446 3.99 18.79 16.32
C GLU A 446 2.75 19.66 16.11
N SER A 447 2.60 20.25 14.93
CA SER A 447 1.45 21.09 14.56
C SER A 447 0.10 20.36 14.53
N GLU A 448 0.08 19.02 14.56
CA GLU A 448 -1.16 18.26 14.82
C GLU A 448 -1.70 18.48 16.26
N LEU A 449 -0.83 18.78 17.19
CA LEU A 449 -1.14 18.92 18.62
C LEU A 449 -1.18 20.38 19.07
N ILE A 450 -0.30 21.20 18.51
CA ILE A 450 -0.14 22.60 18.89
C ILE A 450 -0.29 23.47 17.66
N ARG A 451 -1.40 24.23 17.58
CA ARG A 451 -1.61 25.14 16.46
C ARG A 451 -0.73 26.37 16.59
N TYR A 452 0.16 26.56 15.62
CA TYR A 452 1.01 27.75 15.50
C TYR A 452 0.29 28.86 14.69
N PRO A 453 0.57 30.15 14.94
CA PRO A 453 0.10 31.25 14.09
C PRO A 453 0.62 31.07 12.66
N LEU A 454 -0.12 31.63 11.68
CA LEU A 454 0.37 31.74 10.30
C LEU A 454 1.60 32.63 10.24
N THR A 455 2.60 32.23 9.50
CA THR A 455 3.73 33.11 9.13
C THR A 455 3.30 34.09 8.05
N ALA A 456 4.10 35.15 7.84
CA ALA A 456 3.82 36.11 6.77
C ALA A 456 3.89 35.47 5.39
N GLU A 457 4.79 34.51 5.21
CA GLU A 457 4.96 33.75 3.98
C GLU A 457 3.74 32.85 3.72
N GLU A 458 3.30 32.09 4.73
CA GLU A 458 2.09 31.24 4.62
C GLU A 458 0.85 32.10 4.28
N GLN A 459 0.67 33.25 4.94
CA GLN A 459 -0.42 34.18 4.66
C GLN A 459 -0.34 34.71 3.23
N SER A 460 0.86 35.09 2.76
CA SER A 460 1.06 35.60 1.41
C SER A 460 0.70 34.56 0.33
N GLU A 461 1.01 33.28 0.56
CA GLU A 461 0.65 32.21 -0.40
C GLU A 461 -0.88 31.97 -0.42
N ILE A 462 -1.53 32.00 0.74
CA ILE A 462 -2.99 31.95 0.83
C ILE A 462 -3.64 33.14 0.11
N ASP A 463 -3.13 34.36 0.31
CA ASP A 463 -3.65 35.58 -0.32
C ASP A 463 -3.56 35.52 -1.85
N LYS A 464 -2.48 34.97 -2.42
CA LYS A 464 -2.36 34.75 -3.87
C LYS A 464 -3.44 33.79 -4.39
N ALA A 465 -3.72 32.71 -3.68
CA ALA A 465 -4.79 31.79 -4.04
C ALA A 465 -6.18 32.46 -3.98
N VAL A 466 -6.43 33.29 -2.96
CA VAL A 466 -7.64 34.09 -2.82
C VAL A 466 -7.81 35.08 -3.98
N GLU A 467 -6.74 35.75 -4.41
CA GLU A 467 -6.79 36.64 -5.56
C GLU A 467 -7.12 35.93 -6.87
N ASN A 468 -6.54 34.73 -7.09
CA ASN A 468 -6.87 33.92 -8.25
C ASN A 468 -8.32 33.44 -8.20
N ALA A 469 -8.81 33.01 -7.04
CA ALA A 469 -10.21 32.62 -6.84
C ALA A 469 -11.19 33.76 -7.16
N LYS A 470 -10.93 34.98 -6.69
CA LYS A 470 -11.76 36.18 -6.98
C LYS A 470 -11.87 36.48 -8.48
N LYS A 471 -10.83 36.23 -9.24
CA LYS A 471 -10.73 36.50 -10.69
C LYS A 471 -11.35 35.40 -11.54
N SER A 472 -11.69 34.25 -10.95
CA SER A 472 -12.12 33.03 -11.65
C SER A 472 -13.63 32.79 -11.56
N ASP A 473 -14.13 32.00 -12.50
CA ASP A 473 -15.54 31.57 -12.53
C ASP A 473 -15.78 30.46 -11.49
N VAL A 474 -14.79 29.62 -11.27
CA VAL A 474 -14.79 28.52 -10.29
C VAL A 474 -13.37 28.27 -9.78
N THR A 475 -13.26 27.77 -8.55
CA THR A 475 -11.99 27.34 -7.97
C THR A 475 -12.01 25.86 -7.63
N VAL A 476 -11.02 25.12 -8.10
CA VAL A 476 -10.75 23.73 -7.69
C VAL A 476 -9.63 23.75 -6.63
N VAL A 477 -9.96 23.31 -5.42
CA VAL A 477 -9.00 23.22 -4.30
C VAL A 477 -8.63 21.77 -4.10
N VAL A 478 -7.35 21.41 -4.22
CA VAL A 478 -6.87 20.03 -4.15
C VAL A 478 -6.05 19.83 -2.88
N LEU A 479 -6.62 19.14 -1.92
CA LEU A 479 -6.06 18.97 -0.57
C LEU A 479 -5.90 17.49 -0.22
N GLY A 480 -5.32 17.22 0.96
CA GLY A 480 -5.25 15.86 1.52
C GLY A 480 -3.89 15.50 2.06
N GLY A 481 -3.36 14.37 1.64
CA GLY A 481 -2.10 13.80 2.11
C GLY A 481 -1.17 13.35 0.98
N SER A 482 -0.03 12.82 1.37
CA SER A 482 0.93 12.12 0.50
C SER A 482 1.71 11.09 1.32
N ASN A 483 2.80 10.56 0.76
CA ASN A 483 3.77 9.75 1.49
C ASN A 483 4.37 10.42 2.75
N ARG A 484 4.17 11.72 2.96
CA ARG A 484 4.55 12.42 4.21
C ARG A 484 3.59 12.17 5.36
N THR A 485 2.32 11.91 5.08
CA THR A 485 1.24 11.79 6.07
C THR A 485 0.58 10.41 6.10
N CYS A 486 0.87 9.54 5.14
CA CYS A 486 0.37 8.17 5.06
C CYS A 486 1.48 7.25 4.54
N GLY A 487 1.47 5.99 4.94
CA GLY A 487 2.50 4.99 4.65
C GLY A 487 3.06 4.39 5.94
N GLU A 488 4.02 3.50 5.81
CA GLU A 488 4.67 2.87 6.95
C GLU A 488 5.37 3.90 7.85
N ASN A 489 5.22 3.78 9.16
CA ASN A 489 5.68 4.74 10.19
C ASN A 489 5.03 6.14 10.11
N LYS A 490 3.86 6.26 9.45
CA LYS A 490 3.13 7.52 9.28
C LYS A 490 1.75 7.53 9.98
N SER A 491 1.66 6.87 11.15
CA SER A 491 0.46 6.96 11.99
C SER A 491 0.24 8.39 12.48
N ARG A 492 -1.04 8.79 12.58
CA ARG A 492 -1.42 10.15 12.94
C ARG A 492 -2.21 10.20 14.25
N SER A 493 -2.06 11.31 14.97
CA SER A 493 -2.83 11.62 16.18
C SER A 493 -4.13 12.37 15.89
N SER A 494 -4.25 12.98 14.70
CA SER A 494 -5.44 13.68 14.19
C SER A 494 -5.85 13.13 12.84
N LEU A 495 -7.13 13.28 12.49
CA LEU A 495 -7.69 13.00 11.16
C LEU A 495 -8.09 14.27 10.42
N ASP A 496 -7.73 15.44 10.93
CA ASP A 496 -7.97 16.71 10.27
C ASP A 496 -7.02 16.91 9.06
N LEU A 497 -7.36 17.83 8.18
CA LEU A 497 -6.46 18.26 7.11
C LEU A 497 -5.16 18.77 7.73
N PRO A 498 -3.98 18.27 7.27
CA PRO A 498 -2.70 18.65 7.88
C PRO A 498 -2.28 20.08 7.52
N GLY A 499 -1.43 20.66 8.35
CA GLY A 499 -0.82 21.97 8.11
C GLY A 499 -1.82 23.09 7.95
N ARG A 500 -1.65 23.89 6.88
CA ARG A 500 -2.46 25.09 6.59
C ARG A 500 -3.59 24.85 5.60
N GLN A 501 -3.88 23.63 5.26
CA GLN A 501 -4.84 23.29 4.21
C GLN A 501 -6.26 23.77 4.54
N LEU A 502 -6.68 23.68 5.79
CA LEU A 502 -7.99 24.20 6.19
C LEU A 502 -8.02 25.74 6.17
N ASP A 503 -6.93 26.42 6.54
CA ASP A 503 -6.84 27.89 6.47
C ASP A 503 -6.98 28.37 5.01
N LEU A 504 -6.29 27.69 4.05
CA LEU A 504 -6.43 27.94 2.62
C LEU A 504 -7.87 27.74 2.14
N LEU A 505 -8.48 26.60 2.48
CA LEU A 505 -9.84 26.28 2.04
C LEU A 505 -10.84 27.32 2.55
N GLN A 506 -10.73 27.72 3.82
CA GLN A 506 -11.60 28.74 4.43
C GLN A 506 -11.47 30.10 3.75
N ALA A 507 -10.24 30.52 3.45
CA ALA A 507 -9.98 31.78 2.78
C ALA A 507 -10.52 31.81 1.34
N VAL A 508 -10.38 30.71 0.60
CA VAL A 508 -10.91 30.59 -0.76
C VAL A 508 -12.44 30.57 -0.76
N VAL A 509 -13.09 29.82 0.13
CA VAL A 509 -14.55 29.78 0.25
C VAL A 509 -15.12 31.16 0.63
N ALA A 510 -14.42 31.92 1.47
CA ALA A 510 -14.81 33.28 1.88
C ALA A 510 -14.86 34.27 0.71
N THR A 511 -14.34 33.96 -0.47
CA THR A 511 -14.48 34.79 -1.68
C THR A 511 -15.91 34.81 -2.22
N GLY A 512 -16.76 33.87 -1.81
CA GLY A 512 -18.12 33.71 -2.32
C GLY A 512 -18.22 33.15 -3.74
N LYS A 513 -17.11 32.76 -4.36
CA LYS A 513 -17.07 32.10 -5.67
C LYS A 513 -17.37 30.61 -5.53
N PRO A 514 -17.87 29.92 -6.57
CA PRO A 514 -18.04 28.49 -6.57
C PRO A 514 -16.71 27.77 -6.28
N VAL A 515 -16.76 26.80 -5.34
CA VAL A 515 -15.57 26.01 -4.95
C VAL A 515 -15.88 24.52 -5.08
N VAL A 516 -14.96 23.78 -5.69
CA VAL A 516 -14.93 22.32 -5.69
C VAL A 516 -13.72 21.87 -4.89
N LEU A 517 -13.93 21.03 -3.90
CA LEU A 517 -12.86 20.39 -3.14
C LEU A 517 -12.57 19.01 -3.74
N VAL A 518 -11.33 18.76 -4.10
CA VAL A 518 -10.81 17.43 -4.44
C VAL A 518 -9.90 16.98 -3.29
N LEU A 519 -10.17 15.80 -2.74
CA LEU A 519 -9.37 15.20 -1.68
C LEU A 519 -8.52 14.09 -2.26
N ILE A 520 -7.20 14.16 -2.03
CA ILE A 520 -6.24 13.10 -2.38
C ILE A 520 -5.57 12.66 -1.07
N ASN A 521 -5.97 11.50 -0.55
CA ASN A 521 -5.47 11.03 0.74
C ASN A 521 -5.55 9.51 0.89
N GLY A 522 -4.70 8.95 1.76
CA GLY A 522 -4.60 7.52 2.00
C GLY A 522 -5.43 7.03 3.21
N ARG A 523 -6.33 7.85 3.74
CA ARG A 523 -7.22 7.53 4.87
C ARG A 523 -8.42 8.47 4.92
N PRO A 524 -9.57 8.07 5.51
CA PRO A 524 -10.69 9.00 5.70
C PRO A 524 -10.30 10.12 6.68
N LEU A 525 -10.69 11.36 6.36
CA LEU A 525 -10.40 12.56 7.15
C LEU A 525 -11.66 13.10 7.83
N SER A 526 -11.47 13.80 8.96
CA SER A 526 -12.54 14.51 9.67
C SER A 526 -12.76 15.89 9.04
N ILE A 527 -13.52 15.96 7.95
CA ILE A 527 -13.72 17.17 7.13
C ILE A 527 -15.03 17.93 7.43
N ASN A 528 -15.46 17.98 8.69
CA ASN A 528 -16.74 18.58 9.08
C ASN A 528 -16.95 19.99 8.55
N TRP A 529 -15.91 20.84 8.56
CA TRP A 529 -16.01 22.20 8.06
C TRP A 529 -16.26 22.22 6.54
N ALA A 530 -15.51 21.40 5.79
CA ALA A 530 -15.68 21.29 4.35
C ALA A 530 -17.07 20.74 3.99
N ASP A 531 -17.53 19.70 4.68
CA ASP A 531 -18.87 19.15 4.49
C ASP A 531 -19.96 20.23 4.67
N LYS A 532 -19.81 21.12 5.64
CA LYS A 532 -20.78 22.16 5.92
C LYS A 532 -20.77 23.29 4.89
N TYR A 533 -19.59 23.73 4.42
CA TYR A 533 -19.44 24.99 3.70
C TYR A 533 -19.01 24.85 2.24
N VAL A 534 -18.51 23.69 1.80
CA VAL A 534 -18.12 23.46 0.41
C VAL A 534 -19.26 22.75 -0.33
N PRO A 535 -19.72 23.27 -1.49
CA PRO A 535 -20.88 22.71 -2.17
C PRO A 535 -20.59 21.39 -2.90
N ALA A 536 -19.35 21.16 -3.37
CA ALA A 536 -18.98 19.93 -4.07
C ALA A 536 -17.65 19.37 -3.53
N ILE A 537 -17.63 18.06 -3.20
CA ILE A 537 -16.49 17.35 -2.62
C ILE A 537 -16.32 16.03 -3.35
N LEU A 538 -15.16 15.85 -4.00
CA LEU A 538 -14.75 14.63 -4.67
C LEU A 538 -13.58 14.01 -3.90
N GLU A 539 -13.76 12.78 -3.44
CA GLU A 539 -12.71 11.97 -2.82
C GLU A 539 -12.05 11.10 -3.88
N ALA A 540 -10.74 11.24 -4.05
CA ALA A 540 -9.97 10.52 -5.06
C ALA A 540 -9.00 9.48 -4.49
N TRP A 541 -8.83 9.43 -3.17
CA TRP A 541 -7.84 8.57 -2.50
C TRP A 541 -6.42 8.84 -3.03
N TYR A 542 -5.58 7.80 -3.20
CA TYR A 542 -4.38 7.89 -4.03
C TYR A 542 -4.67 7.19 -5.35
N PRO A 543 -5.02 7.96 -6.40
CA PRO A 543 -5.65 7.42 -7.60
C PRO A 543 -4.67 6.84 -8.63
N GLY A 544 -3.38 6.74 -8.31
CA GLY A 544 -2.35 6.26 -9.24
C GLY A 544 -1.93 7.28 -10.29
N SER A 545 -1.14 6.82 -11.27
CA SER A 545 -0.52 7.69 -12.29
C SER A 545 -1.52 8.37 -13.22
N GLN A 546 -2.70 7.77 -13.44
CA GLN A 546 -3.77 8.32 -14.27
C GLN A 546 -4.76 9.21 -13.50
N GLY A 547 -4.45 9.52 -12.24
CA GLY A 547 -5.36 10.19 -11.32
C GLY A 547 -5.83 11.56 -11.81
N GLY A 548 -4.94 12.39 -12.34
CA GLY A 548 -5.30 13.72 -12.85
C GLY A 548 -6.28 13.66 -14.02
N THR A 549 -6.08 12.73 -14.95
CA THR A 549 -7.02 12.49 -16.06
C THR A 549 -8.39 12.05 -15.53
N ALA A 550 -8.41 11.06 -14.61
CA ALA A 550 -9.65 10.56 -14.04
C ALA A 550 -10.45 11.64 -13.28
N ILE A 551 -9.75 12.43 -12.47
CA ILE A 551 -10.33 13.56 -11.72
C ILE A 551 -10.89 14.61 -12.67
N ALA A 552 -10.14 15.02 -13.70
CA ALA A 552 -10.62 15.98 -14.69
C ALA A 552 -11.84 15.47 -15.44
N ASP A 553 -11.86 14.20 -15.85
CA ASP A 553 -13.05 13.59 -16.49
C ASP A 553 -14.28 13.62 -15.58
N ALA A 554 -14.10 13.41 -14.27
CA ALA A 554 -15.20 13.52 -13.30
C ALA A 554 -15.63 14.96 -13.09
N LEU A 555 -14.71 15.91 -12.99
CA LEU A 555 -15.03 17.33 -12.78
C LEU A 555 -15.83 17.92 -13.96
N PHE A 556 -15.50 17.53 -15.19
CA PHE A 556 -16.13 18.07 -16.40
C PHE A 556 -17.23 17.17 -16.99
N GLY A 557 -17.55 16.04 -16.35
CA GLY A 557 -18.72 15.22 -16.70
C GLY A 557 -18.51 14.18 -17.78
N ASP A 558 -17.28 13.92 -18.22
CA ASP A 558 -16.98 12.80 -19.13
C ASP A 558 -17.02 11.45 -18.41
N TYR A 559 -16.95 11.47 -17.09
CA TYR A 559 -17.15 10.31 -16.24
C TYR A 559 -18.04 10.67 -15.03
N ASN A 560 -19.01 9.82 -14.73
CA ASN A 560 -19.83 9.95 -13.53
C ASN A 560 -19.22 9.12 -12.40
N PRO A 561 -18.69 9.74 -11.30
CA PRO A 561 -18.07 9.02 -10.21
C PRO A 561 -18.97 7.93 -9.63
N GLY A 562 -18.56 6.68 -9.80
CA GLY A 562 -19.33 5.50 -9.39
C GLY A 562 -18.85 4.83 -8.10
N GLY A 563 -17.70 5.24 -7.59
CA GLY A 563 -17.09 4.67 -6.37
C GLY A 563 -18.01 4.75 -5.17
N LYS A 564 -17.92 3.77 -4.28
CA LYS A 564 -18.72 3.69 -3.05
C LYS A 564 -17.78 3.51 -1.85
N LEU A 565 -18.07 4.24 -0.77
CA LEU A 565 -17.25 4.18 0.43
C LEU A 565 -17.13 2.74 0.96
N THR A 566 -15.92 2.38 1.32
CA THR A 566 -15.55 1.11 1.96
C THR A 566 -15.00 1.33 3.36
N VAL A 567 -14.93 2.58 3.77
CA VAL A 567 -14.43 3.02 5.07
C VAL A 567 -15.30 4.16 5.60
N THR A 568 -15.49 4.17 6.90
CA THR A 568 -16.27 5.19 7.59
C THR A 568 -15.46 6.46 7.78
N PHE A 569 -16.03 7.62 7.45
CA PHE A 569 -15.47 8.93 7.78
C PHE A 569 -15.93 9.36 9.18
N PRO A 570 -15.06 9.40 10.18
CA PRO A 570 -15.42 9.85 11.51
C PRO A 570 -15.51 11.39 11.55
N LYS A 571 -16.36 11.92 12.41
CA LYS A 571 -16.43 13.36 12.68
C LYS A 571 -15.25 13.85 13.49
N THR A 572 -14.63 12.97 14.24
CA THR A 572 -13.48 13.28 15.09
C THR A 572 -12.68 12.01 15.38
N VAL A 573 -11.39 12.16 15.57
CA VAL A 573 -10.48 11.09 16.02
C VAL A 573 -10.95 10.43 17.34
N GLY A 574 -11.69 11.17 18.17
CA GLY A 574 -12.23 10.65 19.43
C GLY A 574 -13.34 9.59 19.27
N GLN A 575 -13.87 9.37 18.05
CA GLN A 575 -14.84 8.30 17.78
C GLN A 575 -14.20 6.94 17.51
N ILE A 576 -12.88 6.87 17.28
CA ILE A 576 -12.20 5.63 16.92
C ILE A 576 -12.08 4.70 18.14
N PRO A 577 -12.36 3.38 17.97
CA PRO A 577 -12.73 2.67 16.73
C PRO A 577 -14.21 2.85 16.36
N PHE A 578 -14.46 3.27 15.13
CA PHE A 578 -15.80 3.49 14.59
C PHE A 578 -15.85 2.97 13.14
N ASN A 579 -16.39 1.79 12.94
CA ASN A 579 -16.32 1.05 11.69
C ASN A 579 -17.60 0.28 11.40
N PHE A 580 -17.84 0.01 10.13
CA PHE A 580 -18.77 -1.02 9.67
C PHE A 580 -18.06 -2.40 9.57
N PRO A 581 -18.74 -3.52 9.85
CA PRO A 581 -20.06 -3.63 10.45
C PRO A 581 -20.05 -3.35 11.96
N THR A 582 -21.11 -2.72 12.44
CA THR A 582 -21.35 -2.57 13.88
C THR A 582 -21.98 -3.82 14.46
N LYS A 583 -21.71 -4.08 15.74
CA LYS A 583 -22.34 -5.22 16.42
C LYS A 583 -23.86 -5.06 16.46
N PRO A 584 -24.66 -6.14 16.23
CA PRO A 584 -26.13 -6.05 16.27
C PRO A 584 -26.71 -5.62 17.61
N ASN A 585 -25.95 -5.78 18.70
CA ASN A 585 -26.34 -5.36 20.05
C ASN A 585 -25.88 -3.94 20.41
N ALA A 586 -25.32 -3.20 19.46
CA ALA A 586 -25.02 -1.78 19.69
C ALA A 586 -26.34 -1.04 19.95
N GLN A 587 -26.41 -0.32 21.05
CA GLN A 587 -27.56 0.56 21.31
C GLN A 587 -27.53 1.70 20.30
N VAL A 588 -28.37 1.59 19.30
CA VAL A 588 -28.66 2.72 18.42
C VAL A 588 -29.71 3.55 19.14
N ASP A 589 -29.32 4.69 19.67
CA ASP A 589 -30.27 5.62 20.27
C ASP A 589 -31.21 6.15 19.17
N GLY A 590 -32.43 5.61 19.14
CA GLY A 590 -33.42 5.73 18.05
C GLY A 590 -33.78 7.16 17.62
N GLY A 591 -32.81 7.98 17.29
CA GLY A 591 -32.96 9.30 16.72
C GLY A 591 -33.15 10.43 17.72
N ARG A 592 -33.00 10.19 19.02
CA ARG A 592 -33.16 11.25 20.04
C ARG A 592 -31.99 12.22 20.11
N ASN A 593 -30.81 11.82 19.63
CA ASN A 593 -29.60 12.65 19.64
C ASN A 593 -29.13 12.91 18.22
N LYS A 594 -29.84 13.72 17.47
CA LYS A 594 -29.43 14.17 16.13
C LYS A 594 -28.61 15.44 16.24
N GLY A 595 -27.35 15.38 15.79
CA GLY A 595 -26.55 16.57 15.55
C GLY A 595 -25.29 16.70 16.43
N LEU A 596 -24.39 17.55 15.96
CA LEU A 596 -23.24 18.05 16.69
C LEU A 596 -23.67 19.25 17.54
N ASP A 597 -23.79 19.06 18.83
CA ASP A 597 -24.13 20.16 19.78
C ASP A 597 -22.93 20.58 20.65
N GLY A 598 -21.71 20.16 20.25
CA GLY A 598 -20.48 20.45 20.98
C GLY A 598 -20.23 19.56 22.20
N ASN A 599 -21.11 18.62 22.50
CA ASN A 599 -20.94 17.65 23.57
C ASN A 599 -20.54 16.29 23.00
N MET A 600 -19.34 15.81 23.33
CA MET A 600 -18.81 14.53 22.83
C MET A 600 -19.71 13.33 23.14
N SER A 601 -20.48 13.36 24.22
CA SER A 601 -21.44 12.31 24.55
C SER A 601 -22.62 12.25 23.57
N ARG A 602 -22.78 13.26 22.72
CA ARG A 602 -23.85 13.39 21.72
C ARG A 602 -23.35 13.42 20.28
N VAL A 603 -22.06 13.21 20.06
CA VAL A 603 -21.52 13.03 18.70
C VAL A 603 -21.88 11.63 18.21
N ASN A 604 -22.99 11.54 17.50
CA ASN A 604 -23.53 10.31 16.96
C ASN A 604 -23.26 10.18 15.46
N GLY A 605 -23.07 8.95 15.03
CA GLY A 605 -22.94 8.58 13.63
C GLY A 605 -21.67 9.12 12.95
N PRO A 606 -21.37 8.61 11.77
CA PRO A 606 -20.25 9.06 10.95
C PRO A 606 -20.54 10.44 10.33
N LEU A 607 -19.49 11.02 9.74
CA LEU A 607 -19.66 12.12 8.79
C LEU A 607 -20.21 11.56 7.47
N TYR A 608 -19.55 10.52 6.96
CA TYR A 608 -20.04 9.68 5.86
C TYR A 608 -19.95 8.22 6.30
N PRO A 609 -21.05 7.43 6.12
CA PRO A 609 -21.07 6.03 6.50
C PRO A 609 -20.33 5.12 5.53
#